data_d7f386290d1f83245ebc7a12ad8e887e
#
_entry.id   d7f386290d1f83245ebc7a12ad8e887e
#
_cell.length_a   1.000
_cell.length_b   1.000
_cell.length_c   1.000
_cell.angle_alpha   90.00
_cell.angle_beta   90.00
_cell.angle_gamma   90.00
#
_symmetry.space_group_name_H-M   'P 1'
#
loop_
_entity.id
_entity.type
_entity.pdbx_description
1 polymer ?
#
loop_
_entity_poly.entity_id
_entity_poly.type
_entity_poly.pdbx_seq_one_letter_code
_entity_poly.pdbx_strand_id
1 'polypeptide(L)'
;VVQGAGGMRFHDPAVVRGVERICRRHGLLLIADEIATAFGRTGQMFCTLDNGVNPDILCVGKALTGGFMSLAATLTTDNVAQSIQTPEGGGALMHGPTFMGNPLACAVASAAVELAASEYWVEPVHNIEAWLRRGLEPLAAHPAVADVRVRGAIGVVELCNDVAMREATDAATALGVWLRPFGKLIYTMPPFVCTEEEVQRITTAIGAAVDATSQQSKD
;
A
#
# COMPACT_ATOMS: atom_id res chain seq x y z
N VAL A 1 9.67 1.79 1.80
CA VAL A 1 9.96 0.83 0.73
C VAL A 1 8.89 0.89 -0.36
N VAL A 2 7.62 1.02 -0.01
CA VAL A 2 6.53 1.22 -0.97
C VAL A 2 5.88 2.57 -0.73
N GLN A 3 5.86 3.40 -1.75
CA GLN A 3 5.19 4.69 -1.76
C GLN A 3 3.84 4.53 -2.48
N GLY A 4 2.75 4.31 -1.73
CA GLY A 4 1.43 4.03 -2.28
C GLY A 4 0.83 5.23 -3.03
N ALA A 5 0.18 6.15 -2.33
CA ALA A 5 -0.52 7.31 -2.91
C ALA A 5 0.40 8.23 -3.73
N GLY A 6 1.69 8.23 -3.50
CA GLY A 6 2.69 9.00 -4.24
C GLY A 6 3.10 8.43 -5.60
N GLY A 7 2.33 7.49 -6.17
CA GLY A 7 2.57 6.95 -7.50
C GLY A 7 2.92 5.46 -7.53
N MET A 8 2.57 4.70 -6.51
CA MET A 8 2.80 3.24 -6.40
C MET A 8 4.25 2.87 -6.72
N ARG A 9 5.21 3.63 -6.17
CA ARG A 9 6.64 3.43 -6.41
C ARG A 9 7.21 2.44 -5.41
N PHE A 10 8.02 1.51 -5.91
CA PHE A 10 8.72 0.54 -5.10
C PHE A 10 10.20 0.91 -5.06
N HIS A 11 10.73 1.08 -3.86
CA HIS A 11 12.11 1.45 -3.62
C HIS A 11 12.89 0.25 -3.08
N ASP A 12 14.14 0.14 -3.48
CA ASP A 12 15.05 -0.82 -2.85
C ASP A 12 15.14 -0.51 -1.34
N PRO A 13 15.00 -1.51 -0.47
CA PRO A 13 15.19 -1.33 0.97
C PRO A 13 16.51 -0.67 1.34
N ALA A 14 17.57 -0.83 0.55
CA ALA A 14 18.86 -0.19 0.76
C ALA A 14 18.77 1.35 0.66
N VAL A 15 17.89 1.87 -0.21
CA VAL A 15 17.64 3.32 -0.33
C VAL A 15 16.99 3.83 0.95
N VAL A 16 15.97 3.15 1.45
CA VAL A 16 15.24 3.56 2.67
C VAL A 16 16.16 3.47 3.90
N ARG A 17 16.97 2.40 4.01
CA ARG A 17 18.04 2.32 5.03
C ARG A 17 19.07 3.45 4.87
N GLY A 18 19.33 3.89 3.65
CA GLY A 18 20.15 5.07 3.36
C GLY A 18 19.57 6.35 3.94
N VAL A 19 18.27 6.56 3.76
CA VAL A 19 17.52 7.69 4.34
C VAL A 19 17.59 7.66 5.86
N GLU A 20 17.35 6.49 6.49
CA GLU A 20 17.48 6.33 7.94
C GLU A 20 18.88 6.77 8.43
N ARG A 21 19.96 6.28 7.80
CA ARG A 21 21.33 6.67 8.18
C ARG A 21 21.56 8.18 8.08
N ILE A 22 20.99 8.83 7.09
CA ILE A 22 21.06 10.30 6.94
C ILE A 22 20.30 10.97 8.07
N CYS A 23 19.07 10.54 8.37
CA CYS A 23 18.29 11.07 9.49
C CYS A 23 19.07 10.96 10.81
N ARG A 24 19.62 9.76 11.11
CA ARG A 24 20.43 9.56 12.35
C ARG A 24 21.65 10.49 12.39
N ARG A 25 22.37 10.65 11.28
CA ARG A 25 23.56 11.51 11.21
C ARG A 25 23.24 12.98 11.49
N HIS A 26 22.08 13.44 11.08
CA HIS A 26 21.68 14.85 11.21
C HIS A 26 20.70 15.11 12.37
N GLY A 27 20.44 14.13 13.24
CA GLY A 27 19.52 14.27 14.35
C GLY A 27 18.06 14.53 13.91
N LEU A 28 17.68 14.03 12.72
CA LEU A 28 16.33 14.17 12.19
C LEU A 28 15.47 12.97 12.58
N LEU A 29 14.20 13.22 12.86
CA LEU A 29 13.21 12.16 13.07
C LEU A 29 12.84 11.53 11.71
N LEU A 30 12.74 10.21 11.71
CA LEU A 30 12.24 9.44 10.56
C LEU A 30 10.78 9.04 10.83
N ILE A 31 9.88 9.45 9.95
CA ILE A 31 8.46 9.06 9.97
C ILE A 31 8.22 8.05 8.86
N ALA A 32 7.68 6.88 9.20
CA ALA A 32 7.21 5.90 8.23
C ALA A 32 5.68 5.89 8.19
N ASP A 33 5.13 6.18 7.02
CA ASP A 33 3.70 6.04 6.75
C ASP A 33 3.44 4.64 6.19
N GLU A 34 2.94 3.75 7.04
CA GLU A 34 2.56 2.39 6.70
C GLU A 34 1.04 2.19 6.61
N ILE A 35 0.28 3.30 6.50
CA ILE A 35 -1.20 3.24 6.43
C ILE A 35 -1.68 2.33 5.29
N ALA A 36 -0.97 2.28 4.17
CA ALA A 36 -1.33 1.47 3.01
C ALA A 36 -0.51 0.18 2.86
N THR A 37 0.58 0.01 3.61
CA THR A 37 1.61 -1.00 3.35
C THR A 37 1.75 -2.04 4.45
N ALA A 38 1.29 -1.75 5.67
CA ALA A 38 1.34 -2.66 6.80
C ALA A 38 0.35 -3.84 6.68
N PHE A 39 0.43 -4.74 7.65
CA PHE A 39 -0.47 -5.88 7.85
C PHE A 39 -0.50 -6.84 6.67
N GLY A 40 0.68 -7.20 6.15
CA GLY A 40 0.83 -8.22 5.11
C GLY A 40 0.74 -7.71 3.67
N ARG A 41 0.27 -6.48 3.41
CA ARG A 41 0.00 -5.97 2.06
C ARG A 41 1.19 -6.08 1.10
N THR A 42 2.40 -5.87 1.59
CA THR A 42 3.65 -5.92 0.79
C THR A 42 4.38 -7.26 0.89
N GLY A 43 3.75 -8.28 1.47
CA GLY A 43 4.38 -9.57 1.79
C GLY A 43 5.15 -9.55 3.11
N GLN A 44 4.98 -8.51 3.91
CA GLN A 44 5.61 -8.31 5.22
C GLN A 44 4.62 -7.68 6.19
N MET A 45 4.73 -7.97 7.48
CA MET A 45 3.83 -7.38 8.49
C MET A 45 3.93 -5.86 8.49
N PHE A 46 5.17 -5.33 8.53
CA PHE A 46 5.48 -3.91 8.38
C PHE A 46 6.57 -3.73 7.34
N CYS A 47 6.27 -3.02 6.28
CA CYS A 47 7.16 -2.89 5.13
C CYS A 47 8.51 -2.23 5.47
N THR A 48 8.55 -1.29 6.42
CA THR A 48 9.80 -0.65 6.88
C THR A 48 10.54 -1.52 7.87
N LEU A 49 9.91 -1.97 8.95
CA LEU A 49 10.55 -2.73 10.03
C LEU A 49 11.16 -4.03 9.50
N ASP A 50 10.41 -4.79 8.72
CA ASP A 50 10.86 -6.08 8.17
C ASP A 50 11.95 -5.93 7.10
N ASN A 51 12.22 -4.70 6.63
CA ASN A 51 13.35 -4.37 5.79
C ASN A 51 14.52 -3.71 6.56
N GLY A 52 14.49 -3.78 7.88
CA GLY A 52 15.58 -3.30 8.76
C GLY A 52 15.64 -1.78 8.86
N VAL A 53 14.53 -1.08 8.71
CA VAL A 53 14.40 0.37 8.92
C VAL A 53 13.60 0.62 10.19
N ASN A 54 14.17 1.36 11.14
CA ASN A 54 13.56 1.65 12.43
C ASN A 54 13.16 3.13 12.50
N PRO A 55 11.90 3.48 12.17
CA PRO A 55 11.42 4.85 12.24
C PRO A 55 11.26 5.31 13.70
N ASP A 56 11.33 6.62 13.92
CA ASP A 56 10.99 7.23 15.21
C ASP A 56 9.48 7.34 15.39
N ILE A 57 8.75 7.45 14.28
CA ILE A 57 7.30 7.54 14.23
C ILE A 57 6.79 6.61 13.13
N LEU A 58 5.81 5.76 13.46
CA LEU A 58 5.16 4.84 12.53
C LEU A 58 3.65 5.11 12.51
N CYS A 59 3.12 5.42 11.33
CA CYS A 59 1.69 5.61 11.12
C CYS A 59 1.05 4.36 10.53
N VAL A 60 -0.03 3.87 11.14
CA VAL A 60 -0.81 2.71 10.65
C VAL A 60 -2.30 3.05 10.59
N GLY A 61 -3.03 2.39 9.72
CA GLY A 61 -4.46 2.60 9.51
C GLY A 61 -5.03 1.57 8.55
N LYS A 62 -6.13 1.87 7.89
CA LYS A 62 -6.80 0.98 6.91
C LYS A 62 -6.96 -0.45 7.43
N ALA A 63 -6.01 -1.36 7.11
CA ALA A 63 -6.04 -2.75 7.55
C ALA A 63 -5.95 -2.93 9.07
N LEU A 64 -5.59 -1.88 9.82
CA LEU A 64 -5.61 -1.88 11.29
C LEU A 64 -6.96 -2.36 11.86
N THR A 65 -8.06 -2.12 11.15
CA THR A 65 -9.40 -2.54 11.56
C THR A 65 -10.00 -3.61 10.63
N GLY A 66 -9.19 -4.23 9.78
CA GLY A 66 -9.67 -5.23 8.81
C GLY A 66 -10.74 -4.69 7.83
N GLY A 67 -10.90 -3.37 7.72
CA GLY A 67 -11.89 -2.73 6.85
C GLY A 67 -13.27 -2.52 7.48
N PHE A 68 -13.48 -2.91 8.73
CA PHE A 68 -14.79 -2.79 9.40
C PHE A 68 -15.09 -1.36 9.89
N MET A 69 -14.06 -0.62 10.30
CA MET A 69 -14.20 0.73 10.85
C MET A 69 -13.03 1.63 10.44
N SER A 70 -13.22 2.94 10.56
CA SER A 70 -12.15 3.92 10.40
C SER A 70 -11.41 4.08 11.72
N LEU A 71 -10.14 3.69 11.75
CA LEU A 71 -9.21 3.94 12.84
C LEU A 71 -7.80 4.07 12.26
N ALA A 72 -7.00 4.93 12.87
CA ALA A 72 -5.57 5.03 12.63
C ALA A 72 -4.84 5.13 13.96
N ALA A 73 -3.57 4.76 13.96
CA ALA A 73 -2.70 4.92 15.11
C ALA A 73 -1.35 5.48 14.65
N THR A 74 -0.76 6.30 15.51
CA THR A 74 0.60 6.78 15.38
C THR A 74 1.41 6.24 16.55
N LEU A 75 2.37 5.40 16.25
CA LEU A 75 3.29 4.83 17.22
C LEU A 75 4.57 5.66 17.23
N THR A 76 5.14 5.87 18.41
CA THR A 76 6.38 6.63 18.54
C THR A 76 7.36 5.92 19.46
N THR A 77 8.65 6.25 19.33
CA THR A 77 9.65 5.86 20.32
C THR A 77 9.42 6.62 21.63
N ASP A 78 9.95 6.07 22.73
CA ASP A 78 9.89 6.72 24.03
C ASP A 78 10.53 8.11 24.02
N ASN A 79 11.62 8.30 23.29
CA ASN A 79 12.29 9.59 23.17
C ASN A 79 11.36 10.68 22.59
N VAL A 80 10.60 10.35 21.56
CA VAL A 80 9.61 11.27 20.98
C VAL A 80 8.49 11.56 21.97
N ALA A 81 7.94 10.53 22.62
CA ALA A 81 6.90 10.68 23.61
C ALA A 81 7.35 11.53 24.80
N GLN A 82 8.54 11.29 25.34
CA GLN A 82 9.09 12.07 26.46
C GLN A 82 9.35 13.53 26.07
N SER A 83 9.84 13.80 24.85
CA SER A 83 10.07 15.17 24.39
C SER A 83 8.78 16.00 24.33
N ILE A 84 7.64 15.38 24.00
CA ILE A 84 6.34 16.05 23.99
C ILE A 84 5.90 16.42 25.42
N GLN A 85 6.25 15.62 26.43
CA GLN A 85 5.85 15.79 27.83
C GLN A 85 6.69 16.85 28.58
N THR A 86 7.77 17.35 27.99
CA THR A 86 8.56 18.43 28.62
C THR A 86 7.84 19.78 28.52
N PRO A 87 8.15 20.76 29.41
CA PRO A 87 7.60 22.11 29.30
C PRO A 87 7.89 22.75 27.94
N GLU A 88 9.07 22.53 27.39
CA GLU A 88 9.49 23.01 26.06
C GLU A 88 8.70 22.34 24.94
N GLY A 89 8.29 21.07 25.11
CA GLY A 89 7.44 20.31 24.19
C GLY A 89 5.95 20.57 24.37
N GLY A 90 5.57 21.44 25.31
CA GLY A 90 4.18 21.82 25.57
C GLY A 90 3.48 20.99 26.68
N GLY A 91 4.18 20.05 27.30
CA GLY A 91 3.69 19.24 28.45
C GLY A 91 2.69 18.14 28.11
N ALA A 92 2.06 18.18 26.93
CA ALA A 92 1.14 17.16 26.43
C ALA A 92 0.96 17.28 24.92
N LEU A 93 0.60 16.16 24.26
CA LEU A 93 0.16 16.18 22.87
C LEU A 93 -1.24 16.81 22.77
N MET A 94 -1.33 18.04 22.30
CA MET A 94 -2.59 18.79 22.14
C MET A 94 -3.35 18.34 20.89
N HIS A 95 -3.64 17.05 20.79
CA HIS A 95 -4.39 16.43 19.71
C HIS A 95 -5.41 15.45 20.31
N GLY A 96 -6.69 15.77 20.21
CA GLY A 96 -7.77 15.00 20.81
C GLY A 96 -9.06 15.08 20.01
N PRO A 97 -9.14 14.45 18.81
CA PRO A 97 -10.41 14.32 18.10
C PRO A 97 -11.48 13.67 18.99
N THR A 98 -12.74 14.10 18.86
CA THR A 98 -13.84 13.68 19.74
C THR A 98 -13.96 12.15 19.85
N PHE A 99 -13.71 11.43 18.76
CA PHE A 99 -13.82 9.96 18.72
C PHE A 99 -12.47 9.24 18.78
N MET A 100 -11.41 9.93 19.21
CA MET A 100 -10.10 9.29 19.42
C MET A 100 -10.24 8.20 20.49
N GLY A 101 -9.63 7.04 20.24
CA GLY A 101 -9.68 5.91 21.16
C GLY A 101 -11.08 5.31 21.33
N ASN A 102 -11.96 5.46 20.32
CA ASN A 102 -13.30 4.87 20.33
C ASN A 102 -13.22 3.38 20.72
N PRO A 103 -13.91 2.95 21.83
CA PRO A 103 -13.77 1.59 22.34
C PRO A 103 -14.15 0.51 21.33
N LEU A 104 -15.18 0.75 20.52
CA LEU A 104 -15.60 -0.20 19.48
C LEU A 104 -14.53 -0.35 18.41
N ALA A 105 -14.00 0.76 17.91
CA ALA A 105 -12.94 0.73 16.90
C ALA A 105 -11.64 0.10 17.45
N CYS A 106 -11.30 0.34 18.72
CA CYS A 106 -10.17 -0.28 19.38
C CYS A 106 -10.36 -1.80 19.54
N ALA A 107 -11.55 -2.26 19.91
CA ALA A 107 -11.86 -3.70 20.00
C ALA A 107 -11.75 -4.38 18.64
N VAL A 108 -12.26 -3.75 17.58
CA VAL A 108 -12.13 -4.25 16.21
C VAL A 108 -10.66 -4.29 15.79
N ALA A 109 -9.88 -3.25 16.11
CA ALA A 109 -8.44 -3.20 15.80
C ALA A 109 -7.67 -4.28 16.54
N SER A 110 -7.97 -4.55 17.82
CA SER A 110 -7.33 -5.63 18.59
C SER A 110 -7.55 -6.98 17.91
N ALA A 111 -8.79 -7.31 17.55
CA ALA A 111 -9.11 -8.56 16.87
C ALA A 111 -8.42 -8.66 15.49
N ALA A 112 -8.36 -7.56 14.72
CA ALA A 112 -7.69 -7.53 13.44
C ALA A 112 -6.17 -7.68 13.56
N VAL A 113 -5.55 -7.08 14.57
CA VAL A 113 -4.11 -7.20 14.85
C VAL A 113 -3.76 -8.62 15.31
N GLU A 114 -4.58 -9.23 16.20
CA GLU A 114 -4.41 -10.63 16.61
C GLU A 114 -4.47 -11.58 15.42
N LEU A 115 -5.44 -11.36 14.52
CA LEU A 115 -5.54 -12.13 13.28
C LEU A 115 -4.31 -11.93 12.39
N ALA A 116 -3.86 -10.69 12.21
CA ALA A 116 -2.66 -10.40 11.42
C ALA A 116 -1.39 -11.04 12.02
N ALA A 117 -1.26 -11.02 13.36
CA ALA A 117 -0.14 -11.62 14.07
C ALA A 117 -0.12 -13.16 13.99
N SER A 118 -1.23 -13.81 13.65
CA SER A 118 -1.26 -15.25 13.39
C SER A 118 -0.65 -15.64 12.04
N GLU A 119 -0.20 -14.65 11.25
CA GLU A 119 0.44 -14.85 9.94
C GLU A 119 -0.44 -15.55 8.89
N TYR A 120 -1.76 -15.59 9.10
CA TYR A 120 -2.72 -16.23 8.18
C TYR A 120 -2.63 -15.71 6.73
N TRP A 121 -2.11 -14.50 6.56
CA TRP A 121 -1.99 -13.81 5.28
C TRP A 121 -0.74 -14.21 4.48
N VAL A 122 0.26 -14.85 5.09
CA VAL A 122 1.59 -15.09 4.47
C VAL A 122 1.45 -15.92 3.21
N GLU A 123 0.84 -17.08 3.27
CA GLU A 123 0.66 -17.96 2.11
C GLU A 123 -0.29 -17.33 1.07
N PRO A 124 -1.49 -16.81 1.42
CA PRO A 124 -2.35 -16.12 0.46
C PRO A 124 -1.67 -14.96 -0.26
N VAL A 125 -0.92 -14.11 0.44
CA VAL A 125 -0.24 -12.97 -0.20
C VAL A 125 0.87 -13.44 -1.13
N HIS A 126 1.62 -14.48 -0.76
CA HIS A 126 2.62 -15.09 -1.64
C HIS A 126 1.99 -15.63 -2.93
N ASN A 127 0.87 -16.34 -2.81
CA ASN A 127 0.12 -16.86 -3.95
C ASN A 127 -0.40 -15.71 -4.85
N ILE A 128 -1.01 -14.68 -4.26
CA ILE A 128 -1.48 -13.50 -4.99
C ILE A 128 -0.32 -12.81 -5.72
N GLU A 129 0.85 -12.66 -5.09
CA GLU A 129 2.02 -12.09 -5.75
C GLU A 129 2.42 -12.89 -6.99
N ALA A 130 2.48 -14.22 -6.88
CA ALA A 130 2.81 -15.10 -7.99
C ALA A 130 1.77 -15.00 -9.13
N TRP A 131 0.48 -14.96 -8.80
CA TRP A 131 -0.59 -14.82 -9.79
C TRP A 131 -0.59 -13.44 -10.47
N LEU A 132 -0.35 -12.38 -9.70
CA LEU A 132 -0.20 -11.02 -10.24
C LEU A 132 0.98 -10.93 -11.19
N ARG A 133 2.15 -11.49 -10.83
CA ARG A 133 3.32 -11.53 -11.72
C ARG A 133 3.00 -12.24 -13.02
N ARG A 134 2.43 -13.43 -12.95
CA ARG A 134 2.05 -14.23 -14.12
C ARG A 134 1.10 -13.47 -15.06
N GLY A 135 0.15 -12.72 -14.53
CA GLY A 135 -0.85 -12.01 -15.32
C GLY A 135 -0.39 -10.63 -15.81
N LEU A 136 0.47 -9.93 -15.06
CA LEU A 136 0.85 -8.54 -15.38
C LEU A 136 2.20 -8.42 -16.08
N GLU A 137 3.22 -9.25 -15.73
CA GLU A 137 4.55 -9.13 -16.32
C GLU A 137 4.56 -9.23 -17.86
N PRO A 138 3.71 -10.05 -18.50
CA PRO A 138 3.63 -10.05 -19.97
C PRO A 138 3.24 -8.71 -20.58
N LEU A 139 2.51 -7.85 -19.85
CA LEU A 139 2.12 -6.52 -20.30
C LEU A 139 3.30 -5.57 -20.47
N ALA A 140 4.46 -5.87 -19.88
CA ALA A 140 5.68 -5.09 -20.09
C ALA A 140 6.14 -5.04 -21.56
N ALA A 141 5.72 -6.00 -22.39
CA ALA A 141 5.98 -6.00 -23.84
C ALA A 141 5.03 -5.11 -24.63
N HIS A 142 3.97 -4.58 -24.00
CA HIS A 142 2.98 -3.75 -24.68
C HIS A 142 3.54 -2.33 -24.93
N PRO A 143 3.43 -1.77 -26.15
CA PRO A 143 4.04 -0.47 -26.50
C PRO A 143 3.61 0.72 -25.65
N ALA A 144 2.40 0.67 -25.09
CA ALA A 144 1.88 1.74 -24.23
C ALA A 144 2.33 1.62 -22.76
N VAL A 145 2.99 0.53 -22.37
CA VAL A 145 3.41 0.25 -20.98
C VAL A 145 4.86 0.71 -20.79
N ALA A 146 5.06 1.53 -19.78
CA ALA A 146 6.38 2.01 -19.38
C ALA A 146 7.03 1.09 -18.33
N ASP A 147 6.21 0.52 -17.42
CA ASP A 147 6.72 -0.34 -16.35
C ASP A 147 5.61 -1.23 -15.75
N VAL A 148 6.01 -2.38 -15.24
CA VAL A 148 5.15 -3.31 -14.49
C VAL A 148 5.82 -3.64 -13.17
N ARG A 149 5.09 -3.48 -12.07
CA ARG A 149 5.60 -3.72 -10.72
C ARG A 149 4.65 -4.60 -9.93
N VAL A 150 5.20 -5.60 -9.26
CA VAL A 150 4.42 -6.47 -8.35
C VAL A 150 5.20 -6.65 -7.05
N ARG A 151 4.53 -6.46 -5.91
CA ARG A 151 5.08 -6.73 -4.58
C ARG A 151 3.96 -7.13 -3.61
N GLY A 152 4.04 -8.33 -3.05
CA GLY A 152 2.97 -8.86 -2.23
C GLY A 152 1.62 -8.82 -2.96
N ALA A 153 0.58 -8.37 -2.30
CA ALA A 153 -0.74 -8.22 -2.91
C ALA A 153 -0.93 -6.82 -3.54
N ILE A 154 0.08 -6.33 -4.28
CA ILE A 154 0.04 -5.08 -5.03
C ILE A 154 0.56 -5.33 -6.44
N GLY A 155 -0.26 -5.05 -7.45
CA GLY A 155 0.12 -5.08 -8.86
C GLY A 155 -0.10 -3.71 -9.52
N VAL A 156 0.88 -3.26 -10.30
CA VAL A 156 0.86 -1.93 -10.95
C VAL A 156 1.34 -2.06 -12.38
N VAL A 157 0.58 -1.47 -13.30
CA VAL A 157 0.99 -1.23 -14.69
C VAL A 157 1.05 0.28 -14.89
N GLU A 158 2.24 0.80 -15.21
CA GLU A 158 2.46 2.21 -15.53
C GLU A 158 2.50 2.40 -17.03
N LEU A 159 1.67 3.29 -17.54
CA LEU A 159 1.64 3.63 -18.97
C LEU A 159 2.63 4.75 -19.31
N CYS A 160 3.03 4.83 -20.57
CA CYS A 160 3.83 5.92 -21.10
C CYS A 160 3.09 7.27 -21.01
N ASN A 161 1.78 7.26 -21.22
CA ASN A 161 0.89 8.43 -21.19
C ASN A 161 -0.19 8.25 -20.13
N ASP A 162 -0.97 9.31 -19.88
CA ASP A 162 -2.08 9.26 -18.95
C ASP A 162 -3.13 8.25 -19.40
N VAL A 163 -3.74 7.57 -18.42
CA VAL A 163 -4.80 6.58 -18.66
C VAL A 163 -6.05 7.28 -19.20
N ALA A 164 -6.60 6.77 -20.29
CA ALA A 164 -7.94 7.13 -20.75
C ALA A 164 -8.97 6.54 -19.75
N MET A 165 -9.26 7.32 -18.70
CA MET A 165 -9.95 6.87 -17.48
C MET A 165 -11.27 6.18 -17.76
N ARG A 166 -12.08 6.76 -18.66
CA ARG A 166 -13.40 6.25 -18.98
C ARG A 166 -13.29 4.92 -19.72
N GLU A 167 -12.52 4.89 -20.78
CA GLU A 167 -12.32 3.74 -21.66
C GLU A 167 -11.70 2.56 -20.88
N ALA A 168 -10.70 2.85 -20.05
CA ALA A 168 -10.08 1.86 -19.19
C ALA A 168 -11.07 1.28 -18.17
N THR A 169 -11.90 2.14 -17.56
CA THR A 169 -12.91 1.70 -16.58
C THR A 169 -14.03 0.91 -17.26
N ASP A 170 -14.51 1.36 -18.43
CA ASP A 170 -15.56 0.68 -19.19
C ASP A 170 -15.09 -0.72 -19.64
N ALA A 171 -13.85 -0.82 -20.16
CA ALA A 171 -13.26 -2.09 -20.58
C ALA A 171 -13.11 -3.08 -19.41
N ALA A 172 -12.66 -2.62 -18.26
CA ALA A 172 -12.55 -3.46 -17.07
C ALA A 172 -13.91 -3.90 -16.53
N THR A 173 -14.89 -2.99 -16.51
CA THR A 173 -16.25 -3.26 -16.04
C THR A 173 -16.97 -4.27 -16.92
N ALA A 174 -16.73 -4.25 -18.24
CA ALA A 174 -17.25 -5.26 -19.17
C ALA A 174 -16.77 -6.68 -18.83
N LEU A 175 -15.63 -6.82 -18.14
CA LEU A 175 -15.11 -8.09 -17.64
C LEU A 175 -15.48 -8.37 -16.17
N GLY A 176 -16.38 -7.56 -15.59
CA GLY A 176 -16.86 -7.70 -14.22
C GLY A 176 -15.84 -7.26 -13.15
N VAL A 177 -14.88 -6.41 -13.52
CA VAL A 177 -13.86 -5.88 -12.61
C VAL A 177 -13.94 -4.36 -12.59
N TRP A 178 -14.04 -3.80 -11.39
CA TRP A 178 -13.95 -2.35 -11.24
C TRP A 178 -12.49 -1.96 -10.92
N LEU A 179 -11.93 -1.12 -11.77
CA LEU A 179 -10.59 -0.55 -11.58
C LEU A 179 -10.70 0.95 -11.32
N ARG A 180 -9.74 1.47 -10.57
CA ARG A 180 -9.60 2.92 -10.33
C ARG A 180 -8.22 3.38 -10.78
N PRO A 181 -8.01 3.65 -12.07
CA PRO A 181 -6.76 4.20 -12.57
C PRO A 181 -6.43 5.55 -11.93
N PHE A 182 -5.15 5.91 -11.95
CA PHE A 182 -4.67 7.16 -11.37
C PHE A 182 -3.49 7.70 -12.19
N GLY A 183 -3.66 8.85 -12.85
CA GLY A 183 -2.67 9.42 -13.76
C GLY A 183 -2.26 8.40 -14.82
N LYS A 184 -1.03 7.94 -14.80
CA LYS A 184 -0.51 6.90 -15.72
C LYS A 184 -0.66 5.47 -15.19
N LEU A 185 -1.24 5.28 -14.03
CA LEU A 185 -1.23 4.00 -13.32
C LEU A 185 -2.56 3.28 -13.43
N ILE A 186 -2.50 2.01 -13.82
CA ILE A 186 -3.56 1.03 -13.61
C ILE A 186 -3.04 0.06 -12.56
N TYR A 187 -3.69 -0.01 -11.40
CA TYR A 187 -3.20 -0.80 -10.28
C TYR A 187 -4.32 -1.60 -9.61
N THR A 188 -3.91 -2.62 -8.88
CA THR A 188 -4.78 -3.46 -8.07
C THR A 188 -4.16 -3.78 -6.72
N MET A 189 -5.01 -3.90 -5.71
CA MET A 189 -4.67 -4.32 -4.36
C MET A 189 -5.75 -5.30 -3.87
N PRO A 190 -5.79 -6.53 -4.41
CA PRO A 190 -6.87 -7.48 -4.12
C PRO A 190 -6.90 -7.86 -2.64
N PRO A 191 -8.08 -8.25 -2.11
CA PRO A 191 -8.18 -8.89 -0.80
C PRO A 191 -7.36 -10.17 -0.72
N PHE A 192 -6.87 -10.53 0.47
CA PHE A 192 -6.05 -11.73 0.65
C PHE A 192 -6.81 -13.04 0.44
N VAL A 193 -8.13 -12.97 0.46
CA VAL A 193 -9.04 -14.12 0.22
C VAL A 193 -9.33 -14.37 -1.27
N CYS A 194 -8.78 -13.56 -2.18
CA CYS A 194 -8.98 -13.77 -3.62
C CYS A 194 -8.38 -15.11 -4.05
N THR A 195 -9.14 -15.78 -4.90
CA THR A 195 -8.72 -17.01 -5.57
C THR A 195 -7.84 -16.72 -6.78
N GLU A 196 -7.17 -17.73 -7.32
CA GLU A 196 -6.37 -17.61 -8.54
C GLU A 196 -7.22 -17.11 -9.73
N GLU A 197 -8.44 -17.64 -9.87
CA GLU A 197 -9.36 -17.25 -10.95
C GLU A 197 -9.77 -15.78 -10.85
N GLU A 198 -10.01 -15.30 -9.64
CA GLU A 198 -10.35 -13.89 -9.40
C GLU A 198 -9.18 -12.97 -9.74
N VAL A 199 -7.95 -13.32 -9.30
CA VAL A 199 -6.75 -12.56 -9.64
C VAL A 199 -6.49 -12.59 -11.15
N GLN A 200 -6.69 -13.74 -11.82
CA GLN A 200 -6.57 -13.85 -13.27
C GLN A 200 -7.59 -12.95 -13.97
N ARG A 201 -8.84 -12.89 -13.49
CA ARG A 201 -9.85 -11.98 -14.03
C ARG A 201 -9.43 -10.52 -13.87
N ILE A 202 -8.88 -10.14 -12.71
CA ILE A 202 -8.36 -8.80 -12.47
C ILE A 202 -7.24 -8.46 -13.45
N THR A 203 -6.26 -9.33 -13.63
CA THR A 203 -5.13 -9.07 -14.54
C THR A 203 -5.56 -9.02 -16.00
N THR A 204 -6.52 -9.85 -16.40
CA THR A 204 -7.13 -9.77 -17.74
C THR A 204 -7.83 -8.44 -17.96
N ALA A 205 -8.58 -7.96 -16.96
CA ALA A 205 -9.27 -6.66 -17.03
C ALA A 205 -8.27 -5.49 -17.08
N ILE A 206 -7.13 -5.60 -16.40
CA ILE A 206 -6.04 -4.62 -16.50
C ILE A 206 -5.47 -4.61 -17.93
N GLY A 207 -5.24 -5.76 -18.54
CA GLY A 207 -4.82 -5.85 -19.94
C GLY A 207 -5.79 -5.16 -20.89
N ALA A 208 -7.09 -5.44 -20.75
CA ALA A 208 -8.13 -4.79 -21.56
C ALA A 208 -8.17 -3.26 -21.36
N ALA A 209 -7.94 -2.77 -20.15
CA ALA A 209 -7.85 -1.35 -19.84
C ALA A 209 -6.61 -0.67 -20.48
N VAL A 210 -5.48 -1.39 -20.54
CA VAL A 210 -4.28 -0.94 -21.27
C VAL A 210 -4.57 -0.81 -22.76
N ASP A 211 -5.17 -1.84 -23.37
CA ASP A 211 -5.53 -1.84 -24.79
C ASP A 211 -6.48 -0.69 -25.12
N ALA A 212 -7.54 -0.50 -24.33
CA ALA A 212 -8.52 0.56 -24.53
C ALA A 212 -7.90 1.96 -24.46
N THR A 213 -6.96 2.19 -23.52
CA THR A 213 -6.21 3.46 -23.44
C THR A 213 -5.33 3.67 -24.67
N SER A 214 -4.68 2.62 -25.19
CA SER A 214 -3.72 2.74 -26.29
C SER A 214 -4.41 3.04 -27.64
N GLN A 215 -5.65 2.66 -27.82
CA GLN A 215 -6.43 2.91 -29.03
C GLN A 215 -6.80 4.39 -29.19
N GLN A 216 -7.12 5.09 -28.11
CA GLN A 216 -7.42 6.53 -28.14
C GLN A 216 -6.20 7.42 -28.45
N SER A 217 -5.00 6.97 -28.17
CA SER A 217 -3.79 7.76 -28.46
C SER A 217 -3.42 7.78 -29.95
N LYS A 218 -4.21 7.11 -30.81
CA LYS A 218 -3.97 7.03 -32.27
C LYS A 218 -4.93 7.87 -33.10
N ASP A 219 -5.98 8.40 -32.49
CA ASP A 219 -6.94 9.36 -33.06
C ASP A 219 -6.60 10.79 -32.59
#